data_fab172cbc6de7a3eac35c9976c02a500
#
_entry.id   fab172cbc6de7a3eac35c9976c02a500
#
_cell.length_a   1.000
_cell.length_b   1.000
_cell.length_c   1.000
_cell.angle_alpha   90.00
_cell.angle_beta   90.00
_cell.angle_gamma   90.00
#
_symmetry.space_group_name_H-M   'P 1'
#
loop_
_entity.id
_entity.type
_entity.pdbx_description
1 polymer ?
#
loop_
_entity_poly.entity_id
_entity_poly.type
_entity_poly.pdbx_seq_one_letter_code
_entity_poly.pdbx_strand_id
1 'polypeptide(L)'
;MKICQLCAVDFTMARLLLPLLVALKERGHEVVAICSPGPLLERVEAAGIRCRPVPIERSMNPLAAWRATRALARVMRQERFDIVHVHTPVASLVGRLAAWRSHVPLIAYTAHGFYFHEHMAWTKRSAFVALEWLAGRATDLLMTQSQEDADFARRTGLVTGATAAIGNGVGPALFHPRDGAHRK
;
A
#
# COMPACT_ATOMS: atom_id res chain seq x y z
N MET A 1 -1.25 -11.32 -15.38
CA MET A 1 -0.58 -10.05 -15.07
C MET A 1 0.40 -10.27 -13.95
N LYS A 2 1.47 -9.48 -13.91
CA LYS A 2 2.45 -9.49 -12.83
C LYS A 2 2.24 -8.31 -11.90
N ILE A 3 1.90 -8.58 -10.65
CA ILE A 3 1.43 -7.61 -9.67
C ILE A 3 2.41 -7.51 -8.51
N CYS A 4 2.90 -6.30 -8.23
CA CYS A 4 3.64 -5.99 -7.03
C CYS A 4 2.68 -5.56 -5.92
N GLN A 5 2.78 -6.18 -4.74
CA GLN A 5 2.17 -5.69 -3.51
C GLN A 5 3.26 -5.11 -2.62
N LEU A 6 3.19 -3.81 -2.31
CA LEU A 6 4.25 -3.10 -1.62
C LEU A 6 3.75 -2.44 -0.34
N CYS A 7 4.42 -2.71 0.78
CA CYS A 7 4.20 -2.01 2.05
C CYS A 7 5.53 -1.78 2.79
N ALA A 8 5.51 -1.09 3.93
CA ALA A 8 6.75 -0.74 4.62
C ALA A 8 7.38 -1.92 5.36
N VAL A 9 6.58 -2.78 6.01
CA VAL A 9 7.05 -3.80 6.94
C VAL A 9 6.45 -5.18 6.70
N ASP A 10 7.22 -6.21 7.03
CA ASP A 10 6.83 -7.63 6.92
C ASP A 10 5.57 -7.98 7.72
N PHE A 11 5.37 -7.35 8.89
CA PHE A 11 4.16 -7.55 9.69
C PHE A 11 2.89 -7.18 8.90
N THR A 12 2.87 -6.04 8.23
CA THR A 12 1.74 -5.62 7.40
C THR A 12 1.54 -6.59 6.23
N MET A 13 2.63 -7.01 5.59
CA MET A 13 2.57 -7.97 4.49
C MET A 13 1.97 -9.31 4.92
N ALA A 14 2.46 -9.88 6.03
CA ALA A 14 2.09 -11.22 6.48
C ALA A 14 0.75 -11.27 7.24
N ARG A 15 0.31 -10.18 7.85
CA ARG A 15 -0.90 -10.18 8.70
C ARG A 15 -2.10 -9.51 8.04
N LEU A 16 -1.87 -8.46 7.27
CA LEU A 16 -2.94 -7.69 6.64
C LEU A 16 -3.10 -8.05 5.16
N LEU A 17 -2.00 -8.12 4.41
CA LEU A 17 -2.06 -8.23 2.96
C LEU A 17 -2.04 -9.66 2.44
N LEU A 18 -1.57 -10.64 3.21
CA LEU A 18 -1.44 -12.02 2.76
C LEU A 18 -2.72 -12.60 2.16
N PRO A 19 -3.93 -12.41 2.73
CA PRO A 19 -5.16 -12.89 2.10
C PRO A 19 -5.39 -12.32 0.69
N LEU A 20 -5.07 -11.04 0.48
CA LEU A 20 -5.16 -10.40 -0.84
C LEU A 20 -4.15 -11.01 -1.82
N LEU A 21 -2.90 -11.24 -1.37
CA LEU A 21 -1.86 -11.82 -2.22
C LEU A 21 -2.26 -13.23 -2.68
N VAL A 22 -2.76 -14.05 -1.76
CA VAL A 22 -3.23 -15.41 -2.06
C VAL A 22 -4.40 -15.37 -3.04
N ALA A 23 -5.40 -14.53 -2.78
CA ALA A 23 -6.56 -14.40 -3.66
C ALA A 23 -6.20 -13.93 -5.08
N LEU A 24 -5.21 -13.06 -5.23
CA LEU A 24 -4.70 -12.63 -6.55
C LEU A 24 -3.96 -13.78 -7.25
N LYS A 25 -3.14 -14.55 -6.51
CA LYS A 25 -2.45 -15.72 -7.04
C LYS A 25 -3.43 -16.79 -7.51
N GLU A 26 -4.47 -17.08 -6.73
CA GLU A 26 -5.54 -18.05 -7.07
C GLU A 26 -6.29 -17.64 -8.35
N ARG A 27 -6.35 -16.34 -8.66
CA ARG A 27 -6.89 -15.82 -9.93
C ARG A 27 -5.91 -15.87 -11.10
N GLY A 28 -4.76 -16.53 -10.93
CA GLY A 28 -3.77 -16.74 -11.99
C GLY A 28 -2.83 -15.56 -12.22
N HIS A 29 -2.70 -14.65 -11.25
CA HIS A 29 -1.70 -13.57 -11.35
C HIS A 29 -0.35 -13.98 -10.76
N GLU A 30 0.75 -13.51 -11.34
CA GLU A 30 2.07 -13.57 -10.72
C GLU A 30 2.14 -12.45 -9.67
N VAL A 31 2.21 -12.83 -8.38
CA VAL A 31 2.23 -11.86 -7.29
C VAL A 31 3.60 -11.83 -6.64
N VAL A 32 4.16 -10.63 -6.47
CA VAL A 32 5.43 -10.39 -5.79
C VAL A 32 5.22 -9.43 -4.62
N ALA A 33 5.65 -9.86 -3.43
CA ALA A 33 5.63 -9.05 -2.22
C ALA A 33 6.92 -8.24 -2.07
N ILE A 34 6.80 -6.93 -1.84
CA ILE A 34 7.94 -6.05 -1.55
C ILE A 34 7.69 -5.32 -0.22
N CYS A 35 8.60 -5.52 0.73
CA CYS A 35 8.63 -4.75 1.98
C CYS A 35 10.05 -4.79 2.58
N SER A 36 10.26 -4.15 3.72
CA SER A 36 11.51 -4.31 4.47
C SER A 36 11.73 -5.77 4.88
N PRO A 37 12.99 -6.23 4.94
CA PRO A 37 13.30 -7.58 5.42
C PRO A 37 12.82 -7.77 6.86
N GLY A 38 12.30 -8.96 7.15
CA GLY A 38 11.85 -9.33 8.48
C GLY A 38 11.42 -10.80 8.55
N PRO A 39 11.33 -11.38 9.76
CA PRO A 39 11.10 -12.82 9.95
C PRO A 39 9.74 -13.29 9.45
N LEU A 40 8.74 -12.41 9.39
CA LEU A 40 7.41 -12.79 8.93
C LEU A 40 7.29 -13.00 7.42
N LEU A 41 8.34 -12.68 6.64
CA LEU A 41 8.36 -12.98 5.20
C LEU A 41 8.34 -14.48 4.93
N GLU A 42 8.91 -15.31 5.79
CA GLU A 42 8.82 -16.77 5.68
C GLU A 42 7.37 -17.26 5.58
N ARG A 43 6.46 -16.63 6.31
CA ARG A 43 5.02 -16.95 6.22
C ARG A 43 4.42 -16.58 4.85
N VAL A 44 4.88 -15.49 4.24
CA VAL A 44 4.43 -15.06 2.92
C VAL A 44 4.97 -16.02 1.85
N GLU A 45 6.22 -16.43 1.98
CA GLU A 45 6.87 -17.38 1.08
C GLU A 45 6.28 -18.79 1.21
N ALA A 46 5.93 -19.22 2.45
CA ALA A 46 5.22 -20.49 2.69
C ALA A 46 3.85 -20.56 2.01
N ALA A 47 3.19 -19.40 1.76
CA ALA A 47 1.97 -19.32 0.94
C ALA A 47 2.26 -19.34 -0.58
N GLY A 48 3.53 -19.52 -0.96
CA GLY A 48 3.98 -19.57 -2.34
C GLY A 48 3.97 -18.20 -3.03
N ILE A 49 4.12 -17.13 -2.28
CA ILE A 49 4.27 -15.76 -2.79
C ILE A 49 5.76 -15.41 -2.80
N ARG A 50 6.27 -14.99 -3.93
CA ARG A 50 7.67 -14.57 -4.05
C ARG A 50 7.91 -13.24 -3.34
N CYS A 51 8.92 -13.19 -2.46
CA CYS A 51 9.32 -11.98 -1.75
C CYS A 51 10.58 -11.35 -2.35
N ARG A 52 10.61 -10.02 -2.41
CA ARG A 52 11.76 -9.20 -2.83
C ARG A 52 12.00 -8.12 -1.78
N PRO A 53 12.73 -8.43 -0.70
CA PRO A 53 12.94 -7.47 0.38
C PRO A 53 13.69 -6.23 -0.09
N VAL A 54 13.17 -5.06 0.25
CA VAL A 54 13.81 -3.75 0.01
C VAL A 54 13.69 -2.93 1.30
N PRO A 55 14.78 -2.43 1.89
CA PRO A 55 14.72 -1.61 3.08
C PRO A 55 13.91 -0.32 2.84
N ILE A 56 12.82 -0.15 3.60
CA ILE A 56 11.96 1.03 3.58
C ILE A 56 11.85 1.54 5.01
N GLU A 57 12.55 2.61 5.31
CA GLU A 57 12.47 3.24 6.63
C GLU A 57 11.12 3.94 6.80
N ARG A 58 10.53 3.79 8.00
CA ARG A 58 9.27 4.47 8.37
C ARG A 58 9.53 5.89 8.88
N SER A 59 10.55 6.55 8.37
CA SER A 59 10.96 7.91 8.73
C SER A 59 10.69 8.87 7.57
N MET A 60 10.55 10.15 7.89
CA MET A 60 10.46 11.23 6.90
C MET A 60 11.85 11.74 6.47
N ASN A 61 12.90 10.95 6.66
CA ASN A 61 14.24 11.30 6.22
C ASN A 61 14.34 11.31 4.69
N PRO A 62 14.61 12.45 4.04
CA PRO A 62 14.64 12.55 2.58
C PRO A 62 15.72 11.66 1.93
N LEU A 63 16.86 11.45 2.60
CA LEU A 63 17.93 10.60 2.09
C LEU A 63 17.52 9.13 2.12
N ALA A 64 16.86 8.68 3.19
CA ALA A 64 16.30 7.33 3.27
C ALA A 64 15.22 7.11 2.22
N ALA A 65 14.30 8.08 2.05
CA ALA A 65 13.27 8.05 1.01
C ALA A 65 13.87 7.97 -0.41
N TRP A 66 14.91 8.75 -0.70
CA TRP A 66 15.61 8.70 -1.98
C TRP A 66 16.28 7.34 -2.23
N ARG A 67 16.98 6.79 -1.22
CA ARG A 67 17.61 5.45 -1.31
C ARG A 67 16.56 4.36 -1.56
N ALA A 68 15.46 4.36 -0.80
CA ALA A 68 14.35 3.42 -0.98
C ALA A 68 13.74 3.55 -2.39
N THR A 69 13.45 4.76 -2.85
CA THR A 69 12.92 5.02 -4.19
C THR A 69 13.84 4.46 -5.28
N ARG A 70 15.16 4.67 -5.17
CA ARG A 70 16.12 4.13 -6.16
C ARG A 70 16.18 2.60 -6.13
N ALA A 71 16.17 2.01 -4.95
CA ALA A 71 16.19 0.55 -4.78
C ALA A 71 14.91 -0.08 -5.37
N LEU A 72 13.74 0.48 -5.03
CA LEU A 72 12.45 0.06 -5.55
C LEU A 72 12.39 0.20 -7.08
N ALA A 73 12.81 1.34 -7.63
CA ALA A 73 12.81 1.56 -9.07
C ALA A 73 13.73 0.58 -9.82
N ARG A 74 14.84 0.15 -9.21
CA ARG A 74 15.71 -0.90 -9.78
C ARG A 74 14.97 -2.23 -9.84
N VAL A 75 14.33 -2.64 -8.75
CA VAL A 75 13.55 -3.88 -8.69
C VAL A 75 12.38 -3.82 -9.68
N MET A 76 11.64 -2.73 -9.75
CA MET A 76 10.49 -2.57 -10.64
C MET A 76 10.87 -2.68 -12.12
N ARG A 77 12.01 -2.07 -12.52
CA ARG A 77 12.53 -2.22 -13.90
C ARG A 77 12.99 -3.63 -14.22
N GLN A 78 13.59 -4.34 -13.26
CA GLN A 78 14.01 -5.74 -13.46
C GLN A 78 12.81 -6.68 -13.56
N GLU A 79 11.81 -6.48 -12.71
CA GLU A 79 10.63 -7.35 -12.61
C GLU A 79 9.59 -7.06 -13.69
N ARG A 80 9.53 -5.84 -14.25
CA ARG A 80 8.56 -5.41 -15.27
C ARG A 80 7.11 -5.69 -14.84
N PHE A 81 6.70 -5.12 -13.71
CA PHE A 81 5.33 -5.25 -13.21
C PHE A 81 4.32 -4.57 -14.14
N ASP A 82 3.17 -5.23 -14.32
CA ASP A 82 1.99 -4.63 -14.95
C ASP A 82 1.28 -3.67 -13.98
N ILE A 83 1.27 -4.04 -12.68
CA ILE A 83 0.61 -3.29 -11.62
C ILE A 83 1.55 -3.19 -10.42
N VAL A 84 1.70 -2.00 -9.89
CA VAL A 84 2.28 -1.76 -8.55
C VAL A 84 1.18 -1.23 -7.63
N HIS A 85 0.84 -2.04 -6.63
CA HIS A 85 -0.13 -1.69 -5.62
C HIS A 85 0.59 -1.41 -4.30
N VAL A 86 0.51 -0.17 -3.85
CA VAL A 86 1.21 0.29 -2.65
C VAL A 86 0.27 0.46 -1.47
N HIS A 87 0.79 0.22 -0.27
CA HIS A 87 0.09 0.33 1.00
C HIS A 87 0.96 1.07 2.01
N THR A 88 0.34 1.62 3.06
CA THR A 88 0.98 2.36 4.16
C THR A 88 1.64 3.68 3.72
N PRO A 89 1.56 4.74 4.53
CA PRO A 89 1.86 6.11 4.06
C PRO A 89 3.26 6.31 3.50
N VAL A 90 4.32 5.91 4.23
CA VAL A 90 5.71 6.14 3.77
C VAL A 90 6.03 5.27 2.55
N ALA A 91 5.66 3.98 2.59
CA ALA A 91 5.91 3.08 1.46
C ALA A 91 5.12 3.50 0.21
N SER A 92 3.92 4.08 0.38
CA SER A 92 3.14 4.58 -0.74
C SER A 92 3.81 5.75 -1.44
N LEU A 93 4.41 6.69 -0.72
CA LEU A 93 5.13 7.82 -1.32
C LEU A 93 6.31 7.34 -2.17
N VAL A 94 7.23 6.58 -1.56
CA VAL A 94 8.43 6.12 -2.26
C VAL A 94 8.11 5.09 -3.35
N GLY A 95 7.08 4.26 -3.14
CA GLY A 95 6.64 3.24 -4.08
C GLY A 95 5.98 3.83 -5.33
N ARG A 96 5.06 4.80 -5.18
CA ARG A 96 4.42 5.49 -6.31
C ARG A 96 5.46 6.24 -7.16
N LEU A 97 6.39 6.96 -6.51
CA LEU A 97 7.47 7.66 -7.22
C LEU A 97 8.40 6.67 -7.95
N ALA A 98 8.74 5.55 -7.33
CA ALA A 98 9.55 4.50 -7.96
C ALA A 98 8.85 3.86 -9.16
N ALA A 99 7.55 3.56 -9.03
CA ALA A 99 6.72 2.97 -10.08
C ALA A 99 6.58 3.92 -11.28
N TRP A 100 6.29 5.20 -11.02
CA TRP A 100 6.21 6.24 -12.05
C TRP A 100 7.54 6.37 -12.82
N ARG A 101 8.68 6.45 -12.12
CA ARG A 101 10.01 6.52 -12.74
C ARG A 101 10.41 5.24 -13.49
N SER A 102 9.74 4.14 -13.20
CA SER A 102 9.96 2.84 -13.85
C SER A 102 8.94 2.56 -14.95
N HIS A 103 8.06 3.53 -15.26
CA HIS A 103 7.02 3.42 -16.28
C HIS A 103 6.10 2.20 -16.07
N VAL A 104 5.73 1.93 -14.80
CA VAL A 104 4.76 0.88 -14.50
C VAL A 104 3.40 1.28 -15.07
N PRO A 105 2.72 0.39 -15.83
CA PRO A 105 1.48 0.73 -16.55
C PRO A 105 0.32 1.16 -15.65
N LEU A 106 0.20 0.57 -14.43
CA LEU A 106 -0.86 0.91 -13.49
C LEU A 106 -0.31 1.00 -12.07
N ILE A 107 -0.54 2.14 -11.43
CA ILE A 107 -0.12 2.43 -10.05
C ILE A 107 -1.35 2.59 -9.17
N ALA A 108 -1.59 1.61 -8.30
CA ALA A 108 -2.69 1.61 -7.33
C ALA A 108 -2.17 1.93 -5.92
N TYR A 109 -2.97 2.63 -5.14
CA TYR A 109 -2.70 2.91 -3.74
C TYR A 109 -3.92 2.59 -2.88
N THR A 110 -3.74 1.78 -1.82
CA THR A 110 -4.75 1.65 -0.77
C THR A 110 -4.32 2.43 0.46
N ALA A 111 -5.05 3.49 0.76
CA ALA A 111 -4.93 4.24 1.99
C ALA A 111 -5.73 3.53 3.10
N HIS A 112 -5.02 2.96 4.08
CA HIS A 112 -5.60 2.38 5.31
C HIS A 112 -5.86 3.46 6.38
N GLY A 113 -6.23 4.66 5.97
CA GLY A 113 -6.24 5.92 6.68
C GLY A 113 -5.08 6.81 6.23
N PHE A 114 -5.36 8.07 5.95
CA PHE A 114 -4.29 9.03 5.65
C PHE A 114 -3.47 9.34 6.90
N TYR A 115 -2.21 9.69 6.71
CA TYR A 115 -1.32 10.05 7.83
C TYR A 115 -1.72 11.38 8.49
N PHE A 116 -2.45 12.25 7.78
CA PHE A 116 -2.95 13.52 8.27
C PHE A 116 -4.37 13.39 8.82
N HIS A 117 -4.66 14.10 9.90
CA HIS A 117 -5.97 14.13 10.54
C HIS A 117 -6.29 15.56 11.01
N GLU A 118 -7.55 15.84 11.35
CA GLU A 118 -8.03 17.18 11.70
C GLU A 118 -7.40 17.78 12.95
N HIS A 119 -7.00 16.93 13.92
CA HIS A 119 -6.34 17.38 15.16
C HIS A 119 -4.84 17.67 15.01
N MET A 120 -4.27 17.52 13.81
CA MET A 120 -2.87 17.82 13.52
C MET A 120 -2.67 19.33 13.32
N ALA A 121 -1.52 19.88 13.81
CA ALA A 121 -1.14 21.26 13.52
C ALA A 121 -1.22 21.54 12.00
N TRP A 122 -1.86 22.64 11.63
CA TRP A 122 -2.21 22.95 10.23
C TRP A 122 -1.01 22.93 9.28
N THR A 123 0.15 23.44 9.73
CA THR A 123 1.39 23.42 8.93
C THR A 123 1.84 22.01 8.60
N LYS A 124 1.83 21.12 9.60
CA LYS A 124 2.18 19.72 9.44
C LYS A 124 1.17 18.98 8.56
N ARG A 125 -0.11 19.22 8.79
CA ARG A 125 -1.21 18.66 7.97
C ARG A 125 -1.07 19.09 6.52
N SER A 126 -0.85 20.37 6.25
CA SER A 126 -0.69 20.90 4.89
C SER A 126 0.52 20.30 4.18
N ALA A 127 1.63 20.07 4.89
CA ALA A 127 2.80 19.41 4.32
C ALA A 127 2.50 17.96 3.91
N PHE A 128 1.78 17.18 4.74
CA PHE A 128 1.39 15.82 4.38
C PHE A 128 0.38 15.78 3.23
N VAL A 129 -0.60 16.67 3.22
CA VAL A 129 -1.56 16.79 2.11
C VAL A 129 -0.83 17.14 0.81
N ALA A 130 0.14 18.06 0.86
CA ALA A 130 0.93 18.42 -0.31
C ALA A 130 1.78 17.25 -0.83
N LEU A 131 2.39 16.45 0.06
CA LEU A 131 3.12 15.24 -0.31
C LEU A 131 2.20 14.18 -0.93
N GLU A 132 1.02 13.95 -0.36
CA GLU A 132 0.02 13.04 -0.92
C GLU A 132 -0.50 13.54 -2.28
N TRP A 133 -0.76 14.85 -2.40
CA TRP A 133 -1.17 15.48 -3.66
C TRP A 133 -0.11 15.32 -4.75
N LEU A 134 1.17 15.54 -4.42
CA LEU A 134 2.28 15.36 -5.35
C LEU A 134 2.40 13.91 -5.81
N ALA A 135 2.36 12.95 -4.87
CA ALA A 135 2.39 11.53 -5.19
C ALA A 135 1.11 11.06 -5.91
N GLY A 136 0.01 11.75 -5.67
CA GLY A 136 -1.27 11.53 -6.34
C GLY A 136 -1.23 11.77 -7.85
N ARG A 137 -0.27 12.58 -8.33
CA ARG A 137 -0.03 12.77 -9.78
C ARG A 137 0.47 11.50 -10.47
N ALA A 138 1.05 10.59 -9.70
CA ALA A 138 1.53 9.29 -10.16
C ALA A 138 0.60 8.14 -9.69
N THR A 139 -0.69 8.40 -9.46
CA THR A 139 -1.64 7.40 -8.96
C THR A 139 -2.80 7.26 -9.92
N ASP A 140 -2.96 6.07 -10.50
CA ASP A 140 -4.05 5.76 -11.42
C ASP A 140 -5.33 5.32 -10.67
N LEU A 141 -5.17 4.68 -9.50
CA LEU A 141 -6.29 4.22 -8.68
C LEU A 141 -5.98 4.42 -7.19
N LEU A 142 -6.76 5.26 -6.53
CA LEU A 142 -6.78 5.38 -5.07
C LEU A 142 -7.95 4.58 -4.51
N MET A 143 -7.65 3.68 -3.58
CA MET A 143 -8.62 2.96 -2.78
C MET A 143 -8.54 3.43 -1.33
N THR A 144 -9.66 3.70 -0.70
CA THR A 144 -9.75 4.10 0.71
C THR A 144 -10.63 3.14 1.50
N GLN A 145 -10.38 3.01 2.78
CA GLN A 145 -11.22 2.19 3.65
C GLN A 145 -12.52 2.91 4.02
N SER A 146 -12.49 4.23 4.16
CA SER A 146 -13.66 5.04 4.49
C SER A 146 -14.19 5.80 3.28
N GLN A 147 -15.49 6.03 3.26
CA GLN A 147 -16.14 6.91 2.28
C GLN A 147 -15.68 8.36 2.47
N GLU A 148 -15.45 8.78 3.72
CA GLU A 148 -14.98 10.12 4.06
C GLU A 148 -13.62 10.44 3.42
N ASP A 149 -12.67 9.52 3.51
CA ASP A 149 -11.35 9.66 2.86
C ASP A 149 -11.47 9.72 1.33
N ALA A 150 -12.36 8.90 0.74
CA ALA A 150 -12.63 8.94 -0.70
C ALA A 150 -13.20 10.29 -1.13
N ASP A 151 -14.16 10.81 -0.37
CA ASP A 151 -14.79 12.10 -0.66
C ASP A 151 -13.81 13.26 -0.44
N PHE A 152 -12.97 13.20 0.58
CA PHE A 152 -11.88 14.15 0.76
C PHE A 152 -10.94 14.14 -0.44
N ALA A 153 -10.48 12.96 -0.87
CA ALA A 153 -9.58 12.82 -2.01
C ALA A 153 -10.17 13.39 -3.31
N ARG A 154 -11.47 13.13 -3.56
CA ARG A 154 -12.17 13.67 -4.74
C ARG A 154 -12.32 15.20 -4.67
N ARG A 155 -12.80 15.74 -3.52
CA ARG A 155 -13.00 17.18 -3.34
C ARG A 155 -11.72 17.98 -3.47
N THR A 156 -10.60 17.43 -3.02
CA THR A 156 -9.30 18.13 -3.06
C THR A 156 -8.48 17.85 -4.32
N GLY A 157 -8.96 16.98 -5.21
CA GLY A 157 -8.19 16.52 -6.36
C GLY A 157 -6.86 15.88 -5.94
N LEU A 158 -6.90 15.08 -4.85
CA LEU A 158 -5.70 14.50 -4.24
C LEU A 158 -4.94 13.59 -5.22
N VAL A 159 -5.68 12.88 -6.08
CA VAL A 159 -5.12 12.05 -7.15
C VAL A 159 -5.68 12.45 -8.50
N THR A 160 -4.95 12.15 -9.56
CA THR A 160 -5.42 12.37 -10.95
C THR A 160 -6.26 11.21 -11.47
N GLY A 161 -6.05 10.02 -10.92
CA GLY A 161 -6.76 8.81 -11.32
C GLY A 161 -8.10 8.63 -10.61
N ALA A 162 -8.66 7.43 -10.73
CA ALA A 162 -9.92 7.06 -10.10
C ALA A 162 -9.79 6.93 -8.57
N THR A 163 -10.88 7.19 -7.86
CA THR A 163 -10.97 7.02 -6.39
C THR A 163 -12.18 6.17 -6.02
N ALA A 164 -11.97 5.15 -5.21
CA ALA A 164 -13.02 4.25 -4.72
C ALA A 164 -12.88 3.99 -3.21
N ALA A 165 -14.01 4.02 -2.49
CA ALA A 165 -14.08 3.48 -1.13
C ALA A 165 -14.34 1.97 -1.21
N ILE A 166 -13.46 1.17 -0.57
CA ILE A 166 -13.53 -0.30 -0.64
C ILE A 166 -13.94 -0.94 0.71
N GLY A 167 -13.95 -0.16 1.78
CA GLY A 167 -14.22 -0.67 3.13
C GLY A 167 -13.11 -1.59 3.66
N ASN A 168 -13.41 -2.22 4.79
CA ASN A 168 -12.58 -3.26 5.39
C ASN A 168 -13.29 -4.59 5.32
N GLY A 169 -12.69 -5.56 4.63
CA GLY A 169 -13.17 -6.94 4.63
C GLY A 169 -12.67 -7.71 5.86
N VAL A 170 -13.52 -8.58 6.38
CA VAL A 170 -13.14 -9.59 7.38
C VAL A 170 -13.41 -10.98 6.84
N GLY A 171 -12.55 -11.94 7.15
CA GLY A 171 -12.76 -13.34 6.77
C GLY A 171 -13.87 -13.96 7.63
N PRO A 172 -15.05 -14.27 7.10
CA PRO A 172 -16.15 -14.81 7.90
C PRO A 172 -15.80 -16.16 8.55
N ALA A 173 -14.86 -16.90 7.98
CA ALA A 173 -14.36 -18.14 8.57
C ALA A 173 -13.56 -17.94 9.88
N LEU A 174 -13.01 -16.74 10.10
CA LEU A 174 -12.23 -16.39 11.28
C LEU A 174 -13.03 -15.59 12.32
N PHE A 175 -14.11 -14.97 11.90
CA PHE A 175 -14.94 -14.08 12.73
C PHE A 175 -16.37 -14.57 12.70
N HIS A 176 -16.71 -15.46 13.63
CA HIS A 176 -18.10 -15.90 13.86
C HIS A 176 -18.75 -15.01 14.93
N PRO A 177 -20.04 -14.66 14.81
CA PRO A 177 -20.78 -14.14 15.94
C PRO A 177 -20.66 -15.17 17.09
N ARG A 178 -20.18 -14.77 18.24
CA ARG A 178 -20.27 -15.62 19.42
C ARG A 178 -21.74 -15.70 19.78
N ASP A 179 -22.28 -16.92 19.85
CA ASP A 179 -23.60 -17.14 20.40
C ASP A 179 -23.70 -16.41 21.74
N GLY A 180 -24.81 -15.68 21.96
CA GLY A 180 -25.02 -14.62 22.92
C GLY A 180 -24.78 -14.89 24.41
N ALA A 181 -23.83 -15.75 24.79
CA ALA A 181 -23.59 -16.17 26.17
C ALA A 181 -22.65 -15.24 26.98
N HIS A 182 -22.11 -14.16 26.43
CA HIS A 182 -21.19 -13.27 27.15
C HIS A 182 -21.40 -11.77 26.86
N ARG A 183 -22.64 -11.29 27.07
CA ARG A 183 -22.86 -9.88 27.43
C ARG A 183 -23.09 -9.84 28.96
N LYS A 184 -22.05 -9.69 29.72
CA LYS A 184 -22.10 -9.14 31.08
C LYS A 184 -21.27 -7.88 31.12
#